data_0de5cedb90ce90ad77459fd206d4b14f
#
_entry.id   0de5cedb90ce90ad77459fd206d4b14f
#
_cell.length_a   1.000
_cell.length_b   1.000
_cell.length_c   1.000
_cell.angle_alpha   90.00
_cell.angle_beta   90.00
_cell.angle_gamma   90.00
#
_symmetry.space_group_name_H-M   'P 1'
#
loop_
_entity.id
_entity.type
_entity.pdbx_description
1 polymer ?
#
loop_
_entity_poly.entity_id
_entity_poly.type
_entity_poly.pdbx_seq_one_letter_code
_entity_poly.pdbx_strand_id
1 'polypeptide(L)'
;IEDWCISRQLWWGHQVPAWYHKETGEVYVGKQPLEDIENWKQDEDVLDTWFSSALWPFSTLGWPNEDSELFKRYFPTNTLVTGYDIIFFWVSRMIFQSLHFTDRRPFENVLIHGLIRDEQGRKMSKSLGNGVDPMDVIDEYGADTLRFFLTTNSAPGMDLRYIPEKLESSWNFINKIWNSARFVLMNIDESMKY
;
A
#
# COMPACT_ATOMS: atom_id res chain seq x y z
N ILE A 1 15.56 -15.82 3.14
CA ILE A 1 15.64 -14.45 3.73
C ILE A 1 17.10 -14.19 3.95
N GLU A 2 17.59 -13.09 3.38
CA GLU A 2 18.98 -12.64 3.51
C GLU A 2 19.07 -11.52 4.54
N ASP A 3 20.31 -11.21 4.97
CA ASP A 3 20.55 -10.11 5.88
C ASP A 3 20.08 -8.78 5.28
N TRP A 4 19.48 -7.98 6.10
CA TRP A 4 18.92 -6.69 5.69
C TRP A 4 19.51 -5.57 6.55
N CYS A 5 20.33 -4.72 5.93
CA CYS A 5 20.77 -3.50 6.58
C CYS A 5 19.59 -2.55 6.71
N ILE A 6 19.25 -2.20 7.94
CA ILE A 6 18.07 -1.37 8.25
C ILE A 6 18.38 0.12 8.41
N SER A 7 19.65 0.51 8.39
CA SER A 7 20.09 1.91 8.52
C SER A 7 20.23 2.61 7.17
N ARG A 8 19.86 3.89 7.13
CA ARG A 8 19.98 4.77 5.95
C ARG A 8 20.53 6.12 6.35
N GLN A 9 21.40 6.67 5.51
CA GLN A 9 22.03 7.99 5.65
C GLN A 9 21.13 9.04 4.97
N LEU A 10 19.99 9.35 5.58
CA LEU A 10 19.00 10.30 5.08
C LEU A 10 18.74 11.40 6.11
N TRP A 11 18.37 12.59 5.64
CA TRP A 11 17.97 13.70 6.52
C TRP A 11 16.62 13.46 7.22
N TRP A 12 15.71 12.76 6.56
CA TRP A 12 14.36 12.54 7.03
C TRP A 12 14.09 11.06 7.27
N GLY A 13 13.49 10.75 8.41
CA GLY A 13 13.14 9.40 8.78
C GLY A 13 13.09 9.22 10.30
N HIS A 14 12.86 7.99 10.73
CA HIS A 14 12.96 7.62 12.14
C HIS A 14 14.40 7.31 12.49
N GLN A 15 15.01 8.15 13.29
CA GLN A 15 16.38 7.93 13.75
C GLN A 15 16.49 6.58 14.46
N VAL A 16 17.56 5.86 14.16
CA VAL A 16 17.83 4.54 14.77
C VAL A 16 17.91 4.70 16.29
N PRO A 17 17.09 3.97 17.07
CA PRO A 17 17.04 4.07 18.51
C PRO A 17 18.17 3.28 19.19
N ALA A 18 19.39 3.42 18.68
CA ALA A 18 20.60 2.84 19.24
C ALA A 18 21.53 3.94 19.75
N TRP A 19 22.13 3.71 20.88
CA TRP A 19 23.04 4.65 21.55
C TRP A 19 24.35 3.95 21.86
N TYR A 20 25.44 4.61 21.62
CA TYR A 20 26.79 4.12 21.82
C TYR A 20 27.47 4.89 22.95
N HIS A 21 27.92 4.18 23.97
CA HIS A 21 28.67 4.82 25.03
C HIS A 21 30.05 5.24 24.52
N LYS A 22 30.41 6.52 24.72
CA LYS A 22 31.57 7.16 24.10
C LYS A 22 32.90 6.57 24.52
N GLU A 23 32.98 6.03 25.73
CA GLU A 23 34.22 5.46 26.28
C GLU A 23 34.28 3.94 26.15
N THR A 24 33.19 3.24 26.48
CA THR A 24 33.19 1.79 26.57
C THR A 24 32.80 1.12 25.25
N GLY A 25 32.11 1.83 24.34
CA GLY A 25 31.52 1.27 23.12
C GLY A 25 30.29 0.39 23.40
N GLU A 26 29.77 0.37 24.62
CA GLU A 26 28.53 -0.33 24.94
C GLU A 26 27.37 0.19 24.11
N VAL A 27 26.48 -0.69 23.69
CA VAL A 27 25.33 -0.35 22.87
C VAL A 27 24.04 -0.52 23.69
N TYR A 28 23.28 0.56 23.76
CA TYR A 28 21.93 0.55 24.34
C TYR A 28 20.90 0.76 23.22
N VAL A 29 19.85 -0.04 23.21
CA VAL A 29 18.75 0.11 22.26
C VAL A 29 17.48 0.52 23.02
N GLY A 30 16.98 1.70 22.70
CA GLY A 30 15.80 2.27 23.36
C GLY A 30 15.59 3.74 23.01
N LYS A 31 14.53 4.32 23.56
CA LYS A 31 14.16 5.72 23.24
C LYS A 31 15.20 6.73 23.70
N GLN A 32 15.80 6.48 24.84
CA GLN A 32 16.92 7.29 25.37
C GLN A 32 17.69 6.46 26.39
N PRO A 33 18.99 6.76 26.63
CA PRO A 33 19.75 6.17 27.73
C PRO A 33 19.10 6.52 29.06
N LEU A 34 19.25 5.64 30.04
CA LEU A 34 18.58 5.77 31.34
C LEU A 34 19.23 6.85 32.23
N GLU A 35 20.54 6.88 32.23
CA GLU A 35 21.33 7.81 33.04
C GLU A 35 22.51 8.31 32.21
N ASP A 36 23.17 9.38 32.62
CA ASP A 36 24.40 9.93 32.04
C ASP A 36 24.40 10.08 30.50
N ILE A 37 23.31 10.64 29.97
CA ILE A 37 23.08 10.80 28.50
C ILE A 37 24.24 11.53 27.81
N GLU A 38 25.01 12.39 28.52
CA GLU A 38 26.19 13.07 28.00
C GLU A 38 27.31 12.11 27.58
N ASN A 39 27.33 10.88 28.11
CA ASN A 39 28.30 9.84 27.77
C ASN A 39 27.86 8.97 26.61
N TRP A 40 26.64 9.17 26.11
CA TRP A 40 26.07 8.40 25.00
C TRP A 40 25.95 9.24 23.74
N LYS A 41 26.09 8.58 22.60
CA LYS A 41 25.84 9.16 21.29
C LYS A 41 24.80 8.30 20.58
N GLN A 42 23.68 8.93 20.18
CA GLN A 42 22.68 8.23 19.37
C GLN A 42 23.24 7.99 17.96
N ASP A 43 22.83 6.89 17.35
CA ASP A 43 23.10 6.62 15.95
C ASP A 43 22.56 7.76 15.09
N GLU A 44 23.34 8.22 14.11
CA GLU A 44 22.96 9.34 13.24
C GLU A 44 22.07 8.91 12.06
N ASP A 45 22.06 7.62 11.77
CA ASP A 45 21.27 7.06 10.69
C ASP A 45 19.78 6.98 11.04
N VAL A 46 18.96 6.84 10.01
CA VAL A 46 17.53 6.60 10.15
C VAL A 46 17.18 5.17 9.70
N LEU A 47 16.05 4.68 10.19
CA LEU A 47 15.54 3.35 9.78
C LEU A 47 15.11 3.36 8.31
N ASP A 48 15.36 2.27 7.62
CA ASP A 48 14.81 1.99 6.29
C ASP A 48 13.28 2.15 6.31
N THR A 49 12.73 2.79 5.30
CA THR A 49 11.29 2.99 5.13
C THR A 49 10.49 1.71 5.30
N TRP A 50 11.02 0.60 4.78
CA TRP A 50 10.36 -0.70 4.87
C TRP A 50 10.34 -1.31 6.27
N PHE A 51 11.15 -0.81 7.20
CA PHE A 51 11.13 -1.27 8.58
C PHE A 51 9.82 -0.87 9.27
N SER A 52 9.48 0.40 9.27
CA SER A 52 8.21 0.89 9.84
C SER A 52 7.00 0.47 9.00
N SER A 53 7.11 0.44 7.67
CA SER A 53 6.04 -0.03 6.78
C SER A 53 5.65 -1.47 7.05
N ALA A 54 6.58 -2.31 7.47
CA ALA A 54 6.31 -3.70 7.79
C ALA A 54 5.58 -3.92 9.14
N LEU A 55 5.53 -2.90 9.99
CA LEU A 55 4.75 -2.93 11.23
C LEU A 55 3.24 -2.67 11.00
N TRP A 56 2.87 -2.20 9.81
CA TRP A 56 1.53 -1.71 9.49
C TRP A 56 0.39 -2.66 9.88
N PRO A 57 0.44 -3.99 9.64
CA PRO A 57 -0.68 -4.89 9.92
C PRO A 57 -1.13 -4.92 11.37
N PHE A 58 -0.27 -4.58 12.32
CA PHE A 58 -0.55 -4.63 13.75
C PHE A 58 -0.35 -3.30 14.47
N SER A 59 0.59 -2.46 14.04
CA SER A 59 0.84 -1.17 14.71
C SER A 59 -0.33 -0.20 14.60
N THR A 60 -1.03 -0.18 13.45
CA THR A 60 -2.20 0.69 13.23
C THR A 60 -3.44 0.25 14.01
N LEU A 61 -3.43 -0.96 14.54
CA LEU A 61 -4.51 -1.54 15.32
C LEU A 61 -4.33 -1.39 16.84
N GLY A 62 -3.29 -0.66 17.24
CA GLY A 62 -3.03 -0.34 18.64
C GLY A 62 -1.91 -1.15 19.30
N TRP A 63 -1.26 -2.08 18.57
CA TRP A 63 -0.07 -2.76 19.09
C TRP A 63 1.01 -1.73 19.50
N PRO A 64 1.76 -1.89 20.61
CA PRO A 64 1.91 -3.12 21.42
C PRO A 64 0.83 -3.36 22.48
N ASN A 65 -0.24 -2.56 22.54
CA ASN A 65 -1.36 -2.88 23.41
C ASN A 65 -2.25 -3.97 22.79
N GLU A 66 -2.00 -5.21 23.18
CA GLU A 66 -2.76 -6.37 22.70
C GLU A 66 -4.22 -6.40 23.19
N ASP A 67 -4.57 -5.58 24.19
CA ASP A 67 -5.93 -5.41 24.67
C ASP A 67 -6.76 -4.47 23.84
N SER A 68 -6.16 -3.79 22.84
CA SER A 68 -6.89 -2.96 21.90
C SER A 68 -8.03 -3.72 21.20
N GLU A 69 -9.22 -3.17 21.22
CA GLU A 69 -10.41 -3.70 20.56
C GLU A 69 -10.18 -3.90 19.05
N LEU A 70 -9.46 -2.96 18.41
CA LEU A 70 -9.13 -3.04 16.99
C LEU A 70 -8.16 -4.20 16.71
N PHE A 71 -7.14 -4.36 17.56
CA PHE A 71 -6.18 -5.45 17.42
C PHE A 71 -6.84 -6.81 17.60
N LYS A 72 -7.66 -7.00 18.63
CA LYS A 72 -8.41 -8.23 18.86
C LYS A 72 -9.35 -8.60 17.72
N ARG A 73 -9.97 -7.60 17.10
CA ARG A 73 -10.98 -7.80 16.06
C ARG A 73 -10.39 -8.01 14.67
N TYR A 74 -9.35 -7.25 14.30
CA TYR A 74 -8.89 -7.15 12.92
C TYR A 74 -7.51 -7.76 12.66
N PHE A 75 -6.83 -8.24 13.69
CA PHE A 75 -5.55 -8.91 13.52
C PHE A 75 -5.65 -10.41 13.85
N PRO A 76 -5.20 -11.32 12.95
CA PRO A 76 -4.69 -11.09 11.60
C PRO A 76 -5.75 -10.55 10.62
N THR A 77 -5.30 -9.81 9.61
CA THR A 77 -6.14 -9.34 8.52
C THR A 77 -6.55 -10.51 7.60
N ASN A 78 -7.75 -10.46 7.01
CA ASN A 78 -8.19 -11.51 6.09
C ASN A 78 -7.43 -11.48 4.77
N THR A 79 -7.30 -10.30 4.16
CA THR A 79 -6.70 -10.17 2.84
C THR A 79 -5.83 -8.92 2.72
N LEU A 80 -4.59 -9.10 2.30
CA LEU A 80 -3.71 -8.04 1.83
C LEU A 80 -3.81 -7.97 0.30
N VAL A 81 -3.92 -6.76 -0.24
CA VAL A 81 -3.88 -6.51 -1.70
C VAL A 81 -2.64 -5.68 -2.01
N THR A 82 -1.79 -6.15 -2.92
CA THR A 82 -0.52 -5.48 -3.24
C THR A 82 -0.03 -5.80 -4.66
N GLY A 83 0.85 -4.96 -5.19
CA GLY A 83 1.57 -5.26 -6.43
C GLY A 83 2.68 -6.30 -6.23
N TYR A 84 3.00 -7.02 -7.30
CA TYR A 84 4.05 -8.04 -7.25
C TYR A 84 5.45 -7.46 -6.99
N ASP A 85 5.68 -6.21 -7.32
CA ASP A 85 6.99 -5.55 -7.24
C ASP A 85 7.46 -5.30 -5.80
N ILE A 86 6.55 -5.36 -4.82
CA ILE A 86 6.88 -5.17 -3.41
C ILE A 86 6.62 -6.40 -2.54
N ILE A 87 6.48 -7.58 -3.15
CA ILE A 87 6.37 -8.84 -2.40
C ILE A 87 7.55 -9.01 -1.45
N PHE A 88 8.76 -8.82 -1.93
CA PHE A 88 9.96 -8.97 -1.12
C PHE A 88 10.14 -7.80 -0.14
N PHE A 89 9.91 -6.56 -0.60
CA PHE A 89 10.16 -5.38 0.22
C PHE A 89 9.13 -5.17 1.32
N TRP A 90 7.88 -5.52 1.08
CA TRP A 90 6.79 -5.26 2.01
C TRP A 90 6.16 -6.53 2.58
N VAL A 91 5.67 -7.42 1.72
CA VAL A 91 4.92 -8.61 2.16
C VAL A 91 5.77 -9.51 3.04
N SER A 92 6.98 -9.88 2.58
CA SER A 92 7.86 -10.76 3.36
C SER A 92 8.28 -10.12 4.68
N ARG A 93 8.53 -8.80 4.68
CA ARG A 93 8.91 -8.05 5.88
C ARG A 93 7.77 -7.94 6.88
N MET A 94 6.54 -7.74 6.44
CA MET A 94 5.36 -7.84 7.30
C MET A 94 5.22 -9.23 7.93
N ILE A 95 5.47 -10.29 7.16
CA ILE A 95 5.36 -11.67 7.65
C ILE A 95 6.37 -11.93 8.77
N PHE A 96 7.66 -11.69 8.54
CA PHE A 96 8.65 -12.04 9.55
C PHE A 96 8.60 -11.10 10.77
N GLN A 97 8.29 -9.80 10.60
CA GLN A 97 8.11 -8.90 11.74
C GLN A 97 6.87 -9.27 12.57
N SER A 98 5.76 -9.60 11.91
CA SER A 98 4.55 -10.04 12.60
C SER A 98 4.80 -11.32 13.41
N LEU A 99 5.45 -12.30 12.81
CA LEU A 99 5.83 -13.53 13.51
C LEU A 99 6.78 -13.26 14.70
N HIS A 100 7.73 -12.34 14.52
CA HIS A 100 8.68 -12.00 15.58
C HIS A 100 8.02 -11.28 16.78
N PHE A 101 7.11 -10.33 16.49
CA PHE A 101 6.53 -9.49 17.54
C PHE A 101 5.24 -10.02 18.14
N THR A 102 4.50 -10.87 17.42
CA THR A 102 3.15 -11.29 17.83
C THR A 102 2.95 -12.80 17.79
N ASP A 103 3.94 -13.59 17.35
CA ASP A 103 3.84 -15.04 17.09
C ASP A 103 2.70 -15.43 16.16
N ARG A 104 2.17 -14.47 15.39
CA ARG A 104 1.01 -14.64 14.50
C ARG A 104 1.32 -14.16 13.08
N ARG A 105 0.73 -14.85 12.10
CA ARG A 105 0.77 -14.37 10.70
C ARG A 105 -0.01 -13.04 10.58
N PRO A 106 0.43 -12.10 9.72
CA PRO A 106 -0.23 -10.79 9.62
C PRO A 106 -1.55 -10.81 8.84
N PHE A 107 -1.70 -11.76 7.90
CA PHE A 107 -2.89 -11.90 7.04
C PHE A 107 -3.06 -13.35 6.58
N GLU A 108 -4.26 -13.68 6.13
CA GLU A 108 -4.59 -15.03 5.66
C GLU A 108 -4.30 -15.22 4.18
N ASN A 109 -4.67 -14.21 3.37
CA ASN A 109 -4.54 -14.22 1.94
C ASN A 109 -3.76 -13.01 1.44
N VAL A 110 -3.04 -13.18 0.33
CA VAL A 110 -2.38 -12.09 -0.39
C VAL A 110 -2.87 -12.10 -1.82
N LEU A 111 -3.63 -11.08 -2.22
CA LEU A 111 -4.01 -10.85 -3.59
C LEU A 111 -2.96 -9.98 -4.27
N ILE A 112 -2.27 -10.57 -5.24
CA ILE A 112 -1.19 -9.90 -5.96
C ILE A 112 -1.72 -9.44 -7.31
N HIS A 113 -1.70 -8.11 -7.54
CA HIS A 113 -2.09 -7.52 -8.81
C HIS A 113 -0.87 -7.10 -9.64
N GLY A 114 -1.08 -6.94 -10.94
CA GLY A 114 -0.09 -6.37 -11.85
C GLY A 114 0.05 -4.85 -11.72
N LEU A 115 0.99 -4.26 -12.44
CA LEU A 115 1.23 -2.83 -12.47
C LEU A 115 0.53 -2.19 -13.68
N ILE A 116 0.21 -0.91 -13.53
CA ILE A 116 -0.22 -0.10 -14.67
C ILE A 116 1.04 0.43 -15.38
N ARG A 117 1.10 0.20 -16.67
CA ARG A 117 2.19 0.63 -17.55
C ARG A 117 1.68 1.65 -18.56
N ASP A 118 2.58 2.44 -19.11
CA ASP A 118 2.25 3.36 -20.20
C ASP A 118 1.90 2.60 -21.50
N GLU A 119 1.51 3.32 -22.54
CA GLU A 119 1.14 2.74 -23.85
C GLU A 119 2.25 1.87 -24.45
N GLN A 120 3.51 2.22 -24.21
CA GLN A 120 4.67 1.48 -24.69
C GLN A 120 5.03 0.28 -23.80
N GLY A 121 4.28 0.07 -22.70
CA GLY A 121 4.50 -1.01 -21.76
C GLY A 121 5.62 -0.74 -20.74
N ARG A 122 6.09 0.51 -20.61
CA ARG A 122 7.11 0.89 -19.63
C ARG A 122 6.48 1.13 -18.27
N LYS A 123 7.19 0.82 -17.20
CA LYS A 123 6.75 1.14 -15.84
C LYS A 123 6.59 2.67 -15.69
N MET A 124 5.45 3.10 -15.18
CA MET A 124 5.23 4.52 -14.87
C MET A 124 6.13 4.94 -13.71
N SER A 125 6.80 6.08 -13.85
CA SER A 125 7.65 6.64 -12.81
C SER A 125 7.68 8.16 -12.89
N LYS A 126 7.91 8.81 -11.74
CA LYS A 126 8.06 10.26 -11.66
C LYS A 126 9.23 10.77 -12.50
N SER A 127 10.32 10.00 -12.57
CA SER A 127 11.53 10.39 -13.33
C SER A 127 11.32 10.35 -14.85
N LEU A 128 10.43 9.50 -15.34
CA LEU A 128 10.09 9.42 -16.77
C LEU A 128 8.95 10.37 -17.15
N GLY A 129 8.23 10.93 -16.18
CA GLY A 129 7.09 11.80 -16.44
C GLY A 129 5.96 11.13 -17.24
N ASN A 130 5.90 9.80 -17.23
CA ASN A 130 4.90 9.02 -17.97
C ASN A 130 3.74 8.52 -17.10
N GLY A 131 3.62 9.06 -15.88
CA GLY A 131 2.49 8.78 -15.01
C GLY A 131 1.23 9.53 -15.45
N VAL A 132 0.08 8.90 -15.27
CA VAL A 132 -1.23 9.50 -15.48
C VAL A 132 -1.83 9.78 -14.11
N ASP A 133 -2.26 11.04 -13.88
CA ASP A 133 -2.97 11.38 -12.65
C ASP A 133 -4.40 10.82 -12.74
N PRO A 134 -4.81 9.95 -11.81
CA PRO A 134 -6.17 9.43 -11.80
C PRO A 134 -7.23 10.54 -11.62
N MET A 135 -6.89 11.68 -11.00
CA MET A 135 -7.83 12.77 -10.82
C MET A 135 -8.13 13.47 -12.16
N ASP A 136 -7.15 13.67 -13.03
CA ASP A 136 -7.35 14.22 -14.38
C ASP A 136 -8.29 13.32 -15.19
N VAL A 137 -8.10 11.99 -15.07
CA VAL A 137 -8.98 11.01 -15.73
C VAL A 137 -10.41 11.05 -15.17
N ILE A 138 -10.56 11.21 -13.86
CA ILE A 138 -11.87 11.30 -13.20
C ILE A 138 -12.59 12.60 -13.62
N ASP A 139 -11.89 13.71 -13.73
CA ASP A 139 -12.45 14.99 -14.12
C ASP A 139 -12.94 14.96 -15.59
N GLU A 140 -12.24 14.23 -16.46
CA GLU A 140 -12.60 14.12 -17.88
C GLU A 140 -13.67 13.06 -18.16
N TYR A 141 -13.54 11.86 -17.58
CA TYR A 141 -14.36 10.68 -17.93
C TYR A 141 -15.29 10.21 -16.82
N GLY A 142 -15.11 10.71 -15.59
CA GLY A 142 -15.83 10.27 -14.42
C GLY A 142 -15.20 9.06 -13.71
N ALA A 143 -15.42 8.97 -12.41
CA ALA A 143 -14.84 7.91 -11.55
C ALA A 143 -15.28 6.50 -11.96
N ASP A 144 -16.53 6.32 -12.39
CA ASP A 144 -17.05 5.02 -12.78
C ASP A 144 -16.38 4.48 -14.03
N THR A 145 -16.03 5.36 -14.97
CA THR A 145 -15.29 5.00 -16.19
C THR A 145 -13.90 4.45 -15.83
N LEU A 146 -13.17 5.17 -14.99
CA LEU A 146 -11.84 4.72 -14.54
C LEU A 146 -11.92 3.38 -13.81
N ARG A 147 -12.86 3.23 -12.88
CA ARG A 147 -13.06 1.99 -12.12
C ARG A 147 -13.43 0.81 -13.04
N PHE A 148 -14.33 1.03 -13.98
CA PHE A 148 -14.72 0.02 -14.95
C PHE A 148 -13.55 -0.38 -15.85
N PHE A 149 -12.81 0.59 -16.38
CA PHE A 149 -11.60 0.35 -17.17
C PHE A 149 -10.58 -0.51 -16.41
N LEU A 150 -10.25 -0.14 -15.18
CA LEU A 150 -9.28 -0.87 -14.36
C LEU A 150 -9.75 -2.30 -14.05
N THR A 151 -11.05 -2.48 -13.77
CA THR A 151 -11.59 -3.78 -13.41
C THR A 151 -11.69 -4.73 -14.61
N THR A 152 -12.13 -4.24 -15.77
CA THR A 152 -12.37 -5.08 -16.94
C THR A 152 -11.12 -5.41 -17.75
N ASN A 153 -10.06 -4.62 -17.61
CA ASN A 153 -8.82 -4.81 -18.35
C ASN A 153 -7.70 -5.42 -17.50
N SER A 154 -7.94 -5.71 -16.21
CA SER A 154 -6.97 -6.34 -15.33
C SER A 154 -7.25 -7.83 -15.17
N ALA A 155 -6.16 -8.60 -15.07
CA ALA A 155 -6.19 -10.00 -14.65
C ALA A 155 -5.20 -10.19 -13.50
N PRO A 156 -5.45 -11.12 -12.55
CA PRO A 156 -4.53 -11.35 -11.45
C PRO A 156 -3.09 -11.60 -11.93
N GLY A 157 -2.13 -10.88 -11.36
CA GLY A 157 -0.71 -10.99 -11.69
C GLY A 157 -0.28 -10.46 -13.06
N MET A 158 -1.19 -9.90 -13.84
CA MET A 158 -0.91 -9.36 -15.18
C MET A 158 -0.87 -7.84 -15.17
N ASP A 159 0.13 -7.27 -15.84
CA ASP A 159 0.24 -5.83 -16.02
C ASP A 159 -0.84 -5.30 -16.98
N LEU A 160 -1.34 -4.11 -16.68
CA LEU A 160 -2.29 -3.39 -17.49
C LEU A 160 -1.57 -2.26 -18.25
N ARG A 161 -1.75 -2.19 -19.56
CA ARG A 161 -1.36 -1.00 -20.33
C ARG A 161 -2.46 0.03 -20.30
N TYR A 162 -2.10 1.24 -19.87
CA TYR A 162 -3.00 2.39 -19.97
C TYR A 162 -3.04 2.84 -21.43
N ILE A 163 -4.17 2.63 -22.06
CA ILE A 163 -4.44 2.97 -23.47
C ILE A 163 -5.67 3.87 -23.47
N PRO A 164 -5.56 5.18 -23.87
CA PRO A 164 -6.67 6.14 -23.85
C PRO A 164 -7.91 5.67 -24.58
N GLU A 165 -7.76 5.02 -25.74
CA GLU A 165 -8.88 4.51 -26.54
C GLU A 165 -9.70 3.44 -25.81
N LYS A 166 -9.07 2.65 -24.94
CA LYS A 166 -9.78 1.69 -24.08
C LYS A 166 -10.54 2.38 -22.96
N LEU A 167 -10.03 3.49 -22.46
CA LEU A 167 -10.74 4.30 -21.49
C LEU A 167 -11.98 4.94 -22.11
N GLU A 168 -11.84 5.52 -23.28
CA GLU A 168 -12.96 6.07 -24.05
C GLU A 168 -14.01 5.00 -24.38
N SER A 169 -13.59 3.80 -24.75
CA SER A 169 -14.48 2.66 -24.96
C SER A 169 -15.27 2.28 -23.70
N SER A 170 -14.61 2.36 -22.53
CA SER A 170 -15.26 2.13 -21.23
C SER A 170 -16.30 3.22 -20.93
N TRP A 171 -15.98 4.48 -21.19
CA TRP A 171 -16.89 5.61 -21.05
C TRP A 171 -18.13 5.46 -21.95
N ASN A 172 -17.93 5.12 -23.21
CA ASN A 172 -19.00 4.87 -24.17
C ASN A 172 -19.93 3.73 -23.71
N PHE A 173 -19.37 2.65 -23.13
CA PHE A 173 -20.15 1.54 -22.61
C PHE A 173 -21.01 1.95 -21.39
N ILE A 174 -20.46 2.71 -20.46
CA ILE A 174 -21.20 3.23 -19.30
C ILE A 174 -22.32 4.16 -19.72
N ASN A 175 -22.05 5.07 -20.66
CA ASN A 175 -23.06 5.95 -21.23
C ASN A 175 -24.18 5.18 -21.95
N LYS A 176 -23.84 4.09 -22.63
CA LYS A 176 -24.84 3.20 -23.24
C LYS A 176 -25.76 2.58 -22.18
N ILE A 177 -25.21 2.08 -21.07
CA ILE A 177 -26.00 1.53 -19.97
C ILE A 177 -26.94 2.59 -19.40
N TRP A 178 -26.40 3.76 -19.10
CA TRP A 178 -27.15 4.89 -18.56
C TRP A 178 -28.32 5.31 -19.46
N ASN A 179 -28.04 5.52 -20.74
CA ASN A 179 -29.07 5.94 -21.68
C ASN A 179 -30.10 4.84 -21.95
N SER A 180 -29.71 3.58 -21.97
CA SER A 180 -30.64 2.44 -22.07
C SER A 180 -31.57 2.37 -20.87
N ALA A 181 -31.03 2.49 -19.65
CA ALA A 181 -31.83 2.52 -18.43
C ALA A 181 -32.78 3.72 -18.41
N ARG A 182 -32.29 4.91 -18.78
CA ARG A 182 -33.11 6.10 -18.89
C ARG A 182 -34.25 5.94 -19.90
N PHE A 183 -33.97 5.37 -21.05
CA PHE A 183 -35.00 5.09 -22.06
C PHE A 183 -36.09 4.15 -21.52
N VAL A 184 -35.70 3.05 -20.85
CA VAL A 184 -36.64 2.12 -20.23
C VAL A 184 -37.50 2.86 -19.19
N LEU A 185 -36.87 3.59 -18.27
CA LEU A 185 -37.57 4.32 -17.21
C LEU A 185 -38.58 5.36 -17.72
N MET A 186 -38.27 6.01 -18.84
CA MET A 186 -39.16 6.97 -19.47
C MET A 186 -40.38 6.31 -20.14
N ASN A 187 -40.31 5.02 -20.43
CA ASN A 187 -41.37 4.27 -21.11
C ASN A 187 -42.09 3.25 -20.21
N ILE A 188 -41.72 3.16 -18.93
CA ILE A 188 -42.44 2.35 -17.96
C ILE A 188 -43.70 3.12 -17.50
N ASP A 189 -44.86 2.54 -17.72
CA ASP A 189 -46.12 3.01 -17.16
C ASP A 189 -46.32 2.47 -15.74
N GLU A 190 -47.03 3.23 -14.88
CA GLU A 190 -47.39 2.79 -13.53
C GLU A 190 -48.24 1.52 -13.52
N SER A 191 -49.00 1.28 -14.61
CA SER A 191 -49.77 0.06 -14.79
C SER A 191 -48.92 -1.22 -14.98
N MET A 192 -47.59 -1.06 -15.25
CA MET A 192 -46.65 -2.18 -15.41
C MET A 192 -45.94 -2.55 -14.09
N LYS A 193 -46.28 -1.92 -12.97
CA LYS A 193 -45.79 -2.34 -11.65
C LYS A 193 -46.53 -3.63 -11.23
N TYR A 194 -45.76 -4.70 -11.05
CA TYR A 194 -46.24 -5.97 -10.53
C TYR A 194 -46.52 -5.90 -9.03
#